data_9e3b8ba082d6a9788d3f70a6f92aba85
#
_entry.id   9e3b8ba082d6a9788d3f70a6f92aba85
#
_cell.length_a   1.000
_cell.length_b   1.000
_cell.length_c   1.000
_cell.angle_alpha   90.00
_cell.angle_beta   90.00
_cell.angle_gamma   90.00
#
_symmetry.space_group_name_H-M   'P 1'
#
loop_
_entity.id
_entity.type
_entity.pdbx_description
1 polymer ?
#
loop_
_entity_poly.entity_id
_entity_poly.type
_entity_poly.pdbx_seq_one_letter_code
_entity_poly.pdbx_strand_id
1 'polypeptide(L)'
;GMGGQSLRTIRNTEVRHLEEETKISQELIDSLKDSNRAVPIVGYQILGVAPQEYKIGNGLIVEPVGVQTDHIEARFLNIIAHKNMKENISQCCDSVPIEIAEDADDLIAPLALADAVLTPGEKRSGCVLVDFGAGTTTVSIYKNNILRHLAVIPLGGNNITKDICSQQIEEEDAEALKIRFAQAYIEPKENDDESKMYNLDGRCSINAILLEDIVEARLNEILDNVSNQIVLSGYENKLMAGAIITG
;
A
#
# COMPACT_ATOMS: atom_id res chain seq x y z
N GLY A 1 2.97 8.70 -11.03
CA GLY A 1 2.14 7.65 -10.40
C GLY A 1 1.22 8.23 -9.33
N MET A 2 0.06 7.64 -9.18
CA MET A 2 -0.90 8.05 -8.15
C MET A 2 -0.64 7.28 -6.87
N GLY A 3 -0.49 7.99 -5.76
CA GLY A 3 -0.27 7.46 -4.41
C GLY A 3 -0.88 8.38 -3.36
N GLY A 4 -0.89 7.97 -2.10
CA GLY A 4 -1.31 8.82 -0.98
C GLY A 4 -2.36 8.20 -0.07
N GLN A 5 -2.71 8.93 0.97
CA GLN A 5 -3.53 8.45 2.11
C GLN A 5 -4.94 7.97 1.75
N SER A 6 -5.49 8.41 0.62
CA SER A 6 -6.86 8.00 0.22
C SER A 6 -6.92 6.65 -0.49
N LEU A 7 -5.76 6.07 -0.86
CA LEU A 7 -5.70 4.76 -1.51
C LEU A 7 -6.08 3.65 -0.54
N ARG A 8 -7.01 2.82 -0.95
CA ARG A 8 -7.40 1.59 -0.26
C ARG A 8 -8.03 0.60 -1.21
N THR A 9 -8.22 -0.62 -0.75
CA THR A 9 -8.90 -1.65 -1.53
C THR A 9 -10.27 -1.99 -0.97
N ILE A 10 -11.18 -2.28 -1.88
CA ILE A 10 -12.50 -2.87 -1.58
C ILE A 10 -12.73 -4.09 -2.46
N ARG A 11 -13.42 -5.08 -1.92
CA ARG A 11 -13.82 -6.28 -2.67
C ARG A 11 -15.18 -6.06 -3.29
N ASN A 12 -15.34 -6.53 -4.53
CA ASN A 12 -16.63 -6.62 -5.20
C ASN A 12 -16.77 -7.97 -5.91
N THR A 13 -17.99 -8.37 -6.15
CA THR A 13 -18.29 -9.62 -6.84
C THR A 13 -19.37 -9.37 -7.88
N GLU A 14 -19.07 -9.71 -9.13
CA GLU A 14 -19.97 -9.67 -10.24
C GLU A 14 -20.46 -11.07 -10.57
N VAL A 15 -21.77 -11.24 -10.70
CA VAL A 15 -22.40 -12.52 -11.01
C VAL A 15 -23.04 -12.43 -12.37
N ARG A 16 -22.79 -13.42 -13.24
CA ARG A 16 -23.42 -13.52 -14.54
C ARG A 16 -23.99 -14.92 -14.75
N HIS A 17 -25.28 -14.95 -15.07
CA HIS A 17 -25.95 -16.14 -15.58
C HIS A 17 -25.95 -16.08 -17.11
N LEU A 18 -25.62 -17.18 -17.75
CA LEU A 18 -25.64 -17.36 -19.21
C LEU A 18 -26.89 -18.17 -19.56
N GLU A 19 -27.50 -17.88 -20.70
CA GLU A 19 -28.76 -18.56 -21.12
C GLU A 19 -28.55 -20.04 -21.40
N GLU A 20 -27.34 -20.41 -21.84
CA GLU A 20 -26.91 -21.78 -22.09
C GLU A 20 -25.47 -22.00 -21.59
N GLU A 21 -25.11 -23.27 -21.37
CA GLU A 21 -23.71 -23.61 -21.11
C GLU A 21 -22.81 -23.15 -22.25
N THR A 22 -22.03 -22.12 -22.00
CA THR A 22 -21.17 -21.45 -22.98
C THR A 22 -19.73 -21.46 -22.52
N LYS A 23 -18.78 -21.50 -23.47
CA LYS A 23 -17.37 -21.30 -23.15
C LYS A 23 -17.14 -19.83 -22.80
N ILE A 24 -16.53 -19.62 -21.65
CA ILE A 24 -16.13 -18.28 -21.20
C ILE A 24 -15.13 -17.71 -22.22
N SER A 25 -15.46 -16.58 -22.80
CA SER A 25 -14.59 -15.83 -23.68
C SER A 25 -13.85 -14.70 -22.95
N GLN A 26 -12.83 -14.13 -23.57
CA GLN A 26 -12.15 -12.96 -23.02
C GLN A 26 -13.08 -11.75 -22.95
N GLU A 27 -13.96 -11.58 -23.96
CA GLU A 27 -14.93 -10.49 -24.01
C GLU A 27 -15.90 -10.54 -22.82
N LEU A 28 -16.31 -11.75 -22.38
CA LEU A 28 -17.14 -11.91 -21.19
C LEU A 28 -16.39 -11.45 -19.94
N ILE A 29 -15.12 -11.82 -19.80
CA ILE A 29 -14.30 -11.39 -18.66
C ILE A 29 -14.11 -9.88 -18.66
N ASP A 30 -13.87 -9.27 -19.80
CA ASP A 30 -13.70 -7.83 -19.94
C ASP A 30 -15.02 -7.10 -19.63
N SER A 31 -16.16 -7.62 -20.12
CA SER A 31 -17.51 -7.11 -19.75
C SER A 31 -17.77 -7.16 -18.24
N LEU A 32 -17.33 -8.21 -17.55
CA LEU A 32 -17.46 -8.32 -16.09
C LEU A 32 -16.59 -7.28 -15.37
N LYS A 33 -15.37 -7.03 -15.86
CA LYS A 33 -14.50 -5.96 -15.33
C LYS A 33 -15.11 -4.58 -15.53
N ASP A 34 -15.69 -4.33 -16.71
CA ASP A 34 -16.34 -3.04 -17.02
C ASP A 34 -17.59 -2.83 -16.17
N SER A 35 -18.41 -3.88 -15.97
CA SER A 35 -19.53 -3.84 -15.03
C SER A 35 -19.07 -3.50 -13.61
N ASN A 36 -17.99 -4.13 -13.15
CA ASN A 36 -17.40 -3.84 -11.85
C ASN A 36 -16.87 -2.41 -11.74
N ARG A 37 -16.24 -1.86 -12.80
CA ARG A 37 -15.77 -0.46 -12.83
C ARG A 37 -16.92 0.55 -12.78
N ALA A 38 -18.07 0.19 -13.30
CA ALA A 38 -19.25 1.05 -13.33
C ALA A 38 -19.99 1.13 -11.97
N VAL A 39 -19.62 0.31 -10.99
CA VAL A 39 -20.23 0.33 -9.65
C VAL A 39 -19.96 1.68 -8.96
N PRO A 40 -20.98 2.46 -8.61
CA PRO A 40 -20.77 3.75 -7.98
C PRO A 40 -20.31 3.60 -6.53
N ILE A 41 -19.25 4.32 -6.17
CA ILE A 41 -18.74 4.38 -4.80
C ILE A 41 -18.80 5.83 -4.34
N VAL A 42 -19.57 6.09 -3.27
CA VAL A 42 -19.80 7.46 -2.79
C VAL A 42 -18.47 8.10 -2.34
N GLY A 43 -18.12 9.23 -2.96
CA GLY A 43 -16.90 9.99 -2.64
C GLY A 43 -15.59 9.41 -3.20
N TYR A 44 -15.63 8.22 -3.81
CA TYR A 44 -14.45 7.53 -4.35
C TYR A 44 -14.61 7.21 -5.83
N GLN A 45 -13.49 6.93 -6.48
CA GLN A 45 -13.42 6.39 -7.83
C GLN A 45 -12.52 5.16 -7.85
N ILE A 46 -12.78 4.23 -8.76
CA ILE A 46 -11.94 3.06 -8.99
C ILE A 46 -10.78 3.50 -9.90
N LEU A 47 -9.55 3.36 -9.41
CA LEU A 47 -8.33 3.63 -10.16
C LEU A 47 -7.79 2.37 -10.84
N GLY A 48 -7.99 1.21 -10.20
CA GLY A 48 -7.52 -0.06 -10.71
C GLY A 48 -8.40 -1.22 -10.26
N VAL A 49 -8.41 -2.28 -11.05
CA VAL A 49 -9.16 -3.52 -10.78
C VAL A 49 -8.18 -4.68 -10.84
N ALA A 50 -8.00 -5.37 -9.72
CA ALA A 50 -7.22 -6.60 -9.65
C ALA A 50 -8.17 -7.81 -9.59
N PRO A 51 -8.28 -8.60 -10.69
CA PRO A 51 -9.04 -9.83 -10.66
C PRO A 51 -8.50 -10.77 -9.58
N GLN A 52 -9.40 -11.43 -8.86
CA GLN A 52 -9.05 -12.41 -7.84
C GLN A 52 -9.24 -13.82 -8.39
N GLU A 53 -10.24 -14.52 -7.92
CA GLU A 53 -10.66 -15.80 -8.46
C GLU A 53 -12.06 -15.69 -9.07
N TYR A 54 -12.32 -16.57 -10.02
CA TYR A 54 -13.63 -16.79 -10.60
C TYR A 54 -14.20 -18.10 -10.05
N LYS A 55 -15.42 -18.02 -9.51
CA LYS A 55 -16.13 -19.22 -9.05
C LYS A 55 -17.01 -19.74 -10.15
N ILE A 56 -16.78 -21.00 -10.52
CA ILE A 56 -17.51 -21.74 -11.55
C ILE A 56 -17.93 -23.06 -10.92
N GLY A 57 -19.23 -23.27 -10.80
CA GLY A 57 -19.76 -24.37 -10.03
C GLY A 57 -19.24 -24.34 -8.58
N ASN A 58 -18.56 -25.42 -8.16
CA ASN A 58 -17.96 -25.53 -6.82
C ASN A 58 -16.46 -25.18 -6.80
N GLY A 59 -15.87 -24.81 -7.95
CA GLY A 59 -14.44 -24.53 -8.08
C GLY A 59 -14.10 -23.05 -8.08
N LEU A 60 -12.88 -22.74 -7.62
CA LEU A 60 -12.26 -21.42 -7.76
C LEU A 60 -11.14 -21.52 -8.80
N ILE A 61 -11.19 -20.69 -9.83
CA ILE A 61 -10.29 -20.72 -10.99
C ILE A 61 -9.71 -19.31 -11.19
N VAL A 62 -8.42 -19.21 -11.48
CA VAL A 62 -7.76 -17.92 -11.76
C VAL A 62 -7.89 -17.57 -13.25
N GLU A 63 -7.80 -18.55 -14.13
CA GLU A 63 -7.87 -18.41 -15.58
C GLU A 63 -9.14 -19.11 -16.11
N PRO A 64 -10.29 -18.43 -16.17
CA PRO A 64 -11.56 -19.03 -16.50
C PRO A 64 -11.82 -19.17 -18.01
N VAL A 65 -11.03 -18.50 -18.86
CA VAL A 65 -11.23 -18.49 -20.32
C VAL A 65 -11.18 -19.91 -20.90
N GLY A 66 -12.19 -20.27 -21.69
CA GLY A 66 -12.33 -21.60 -22.28
C GLY A 66 -13.06 -22.62 -21.43
N VAL A 67 -13.33 -22.35 -20.16
CA VAL A 67 -14.17 -23.20 -19.30
C VAL A 67 -15.64 -23.08 -19.71
N GLN A 68 -16.35 -24.19 -19.75
CA GLN A 68 -17.78 -24.24 -20.10
C GLN A 68 -18.63 -24.12 -18.81
N THR A 69 -19.58 -23.20 -18.82
CA THR A 69 -20.48 -22.97 -17.68
C THR A 69 -21.74 -22.19 -18.11
N ASP A 70 -22.76 -22.28 -17.32
CA ASP A 70 -23.97 -21.43 -17.36
C ASP A 70 -23.96 -20.31 -16.31
N HIS A 71 -22.96 -20.33 -15.38
CA HIS A 71 -22.89 -19.40 -14.29
C HIS A 71 -21.45 -19.07 -13.90
N ILE A 72 -21.12 -17.80 -13.77
CA ILE A 72 -19.82 -17.30 -13.33
C ILE A 72 -19.98 -16.24 -12.24
N GLU A 73 -19.20 -16.36 -11.16
CA GLU A 73 -19.04 -15.37 -10.12
C GLU A 73 -17.60 -14.83 -10.17
N ALA A 74 -17.43 -13.61 -10.66
CA ALA A 74 -16.15 -12.96 -10.78
C ALA A 74 -15.85 -12.10 -9.54
N ARG A 75 -14.74 -12.35 -8.85
CA ARG A 75 -14.31 -11.60 -7.68
C ARG A 75 -13.25 -10.61 -8.06
N PHE A 76 -13.40 -9.38 -7.61
CA PHE A 76 -12.49 -8.28 -7.89
C PHE A 76 -12.03 -7.61 -6.60
N LEU A 77 -10.78 -7.18 -6.59
CA LEU A 77 -10.23 -6.23 -5.63
C LEU A 77 -10.07 -4.90 -6.35
N ASN A 78 -10.92 -3.94 -5.98
CA ASN A 78 -10.89 -2.60 -6.55
C ASN A 78 -9.96 -1.71 -5.73
N ILE A 79 -9.02 -1.05 -6.39
CA ILE A 79 -8.18 -0.02 -5.80
C ILE A 79 -8.92 1.30 -6.00
N ILE A 80 -9.26 1.95 -4.90
CA ILE A 80 -10.05 3.17 -4.90
C ILE A 80 -9.29 4.33 -4.26
N ALA A 81 -9.61 5.55 -4.70
CA ALA A 81 -9.16 6.79 -4.08
C ALA A 81 -10.27 7.84 -4.09
N HIS A 82 -10.10 8.92 -3.33
CA HIS A 82 -11.01 10.06 -3.40
C HIS A 82 -11.07 10.63 -4.82
N LYS A 83 -12.28 11.01 -5.27
CA LYS A 83 -12.52 11.54 -6.63
C LYS A 83 -11.60 12.72 -6.96
N ASN A 84 -11.39 13.62 -6.00
CA ASN A 84 -10.57 14.82 -6.20
C ASN A 84 -9.10 14.53 -6.51
N MET A 85 -8.61 13.32 -6.22
CA MET A 85 -7.18 12.99 -6.42
C MET A 85 -6.81 13.04 -7.90
N LYS A 86 -7.56 12.38 -8.75
CA LYS A 86 -7.32 12.37 -10.20
C LYS A 86 -7.61 13.73 -10.82
N GLU A 87 -8.70 14.38 -10.40
CA GLU A 87 -9.09 15.73 -10.85
C GLU A 87 -8.00 16.76 -10.54
N ASN A 88 -7.44 16.76 -9.32
CA ASN A 88 -6.36 17.66 -8.94
C ASN A 88 -5.09 17.42 -9.76
N ILE A 89 -4.72 16.16 -10.03
CA ILE A 89 -3.57 15.83 -10.87
C ILE A 89 -3.80 16.32 -12.31
N SER A 90 -4.98 16.08 -12.87
CA SER A 90 -5.33 16.57 -14.21
C SER A 90 -5.22 18.09 -14.30
N GLN A 91 -5.83 18.83 -13.34
CA GLN A 91 -5.76 20.28 -13.28
C GLN A 91 -4.31 20.80 -13.15
N CYS A 92 -3.46 20.12 -12.39
CA CYS A 92 -2.04 20.48 -12.32
C CYS A 92 -1.34 20.27 -13.67
N CYS A 93 -1.61 19.20 -14.38
CA CYS A 93 -1.04 18.95 -15.70
C CYS A 93 -1.54 19.95 -16.75
N ASP A 94 -2.82 20.33 -16.70
CA ASP A 94 -3.43 21.32 -17.59
C ASP A 94 -2.81 22.73 -17.42
N SER A 95 -2.23 23.00 -16.24
CA SER A 95 -1.57 24.29 -15.94
C SER A 95 -0.14 24.41 -16.48
N VAL A 96 0.42 23.34 -17.03
CA VAL A 96 1.76 23.26 -17.59
C VAL A 96 1.69 22.64 -19.00
N PRO A 97 2.67 22.88 -19.90
CA PRO A 97 2.66 22.32 -21.25
C PRO A 97 3.02 20.82 -21.25
N ILE A 98 2.23 20.02 -20.55
CA ILE A 98 2.36 18.56 -20.46
C ILE A 98 1.06 17.93 -20.95
N GLU A 99 1.13 17.10 -21.97
CA GLU A 99 0.01 16.31 -22.45
C GLU A 99 -0.02 14.97 -21.70
N ILE A 100 -1.16 14.62 -21.13
CA ILE A 100 -1.40 13.28 -20.59
C ILE A 100 -1.84 12.40 -21.77
N ALA A 101 -1.15 11.31 -22.02
CA ALA A 101 -1.52 10.37 -23.09
C ALA A 101 -2.94 9.83 -22.81
N GLU A 102 -3.81 9.88 -23.83
CA GLU A 102 -5.23 9.50 -23.71
C GLU A 102 -5.38 8.00 -23.32
N ASP A 103 -4.46 7.16 -23.77
CA ASP A 103 -4.45 5.70 -23.53
C ASP A 103 -3.59 5.30 -22.32
N ALA A 104 -3.09 6.27 -21.52
CA ALA A 104 -2.28 5.93 -20.37
C ALA A 104 -3.15 5.37 -19.24
N ASP A 105 -2.93 4.10 -18.92
CA ASP A 105 -3.48 3.53 -17.69
C ASP A 105 -2.99 4.31 -16.47
N ASP A 106 -3.89 4.57 -15.53
CA ASP A 106 -3.55 5.24 -14.29
C ASP A 106 -2.46 4.45 -13.53
N LEU A 107 -1.24 4.97 -13.50
CA LEU A 107 -0.13 4.32 -12.80
C LEU A 107 -0.31 4.48 -11.28
N ILE A 108 -0.67 3.41 -10.62
CA ILE A 108 -0.82 3.35 -9.16
C ILE A 108 0.55 3.07 -8.56
N ALA A 109 1.11 4.03 -7.82
CA ALA A 109 2.47 4.00 -7.32
C ALA A 109 2.82 2.71 -6.53
N PRO A 110 2.00 2.22 -5.59
CA PRO A 110 2.26 0.95 -4.91
C PRO A 110 2.37 -0.27 -5.83
N LEU A 111 1.63 -0.31 -6.95
CA LEU A 111 1.73 -1.42 -7.91
C LEU A 111 3.03 -1.35 -8.68
N ALA A 112 3.41 -0.15 -9.16
CA ALA A 112 4.67 0.07 -9.85
C ALA A 112 5.88 -0.25 -8.95
N LEU A 113 5.81 0.14 -7.68
CA LEU A 113 6.83 -0.20 -6.70
C LEU A 113 6.93 -1.73 -6.51
N ALA A 114 5.80 -2.41 -6.37
CA ALA A 114 5.78 -3.86 -6.23
C ALA A 114 6.35 -4.59 -7.46
N ASP A 115 6.17 -4.02 -8.65
CA ASP A 115 6.76 -4.57 -9.88
C ASP A 115 8.28 -4.34 -9.97
N ALA A 116 8.76 -3.25 -9.38
CA ALA A 116 10.18 -2.93 -9.34
C ALA A 116 10.95 -3.71 -8.26
N VAL A 117 10.32 -3.98 -7.11
CA VAL A 117 10.99 -4.53 -5.91
C VAL A 117 10.79 -6.03 -5.77
N LEU A 118 9.57 -6.54 -6.02
CA LEU A 118 9.22 -7.93 -5.74
C LEU A 118 9.54 -8.86 -6.91
N THR A 119 10.14 -10.00 -6.60
CA THR A 119 10.30 -11.08 -7.57
C THR A 119 9.00 -11.85 -7.81
N PRO A 120 8.82 -12.49 -8.99
CA PRO A 120 7.67 -13.38 -9.23
C PRO A 120 7.55 -14.52 -8.23
N GLY A 121 8.68 -15.01 -7.69
CA GLY A 121 8.73 -16.05 -6.67
C GLY A 121 8.10 -15.59 -5.35
N GLU A 122 8.43 -14.39 -4.88
CA GLU A 122 7.86 -13.78 -3.67
C GLU A 122 6.37 -13.53 -3.82
N LYS A 123 5.94 -12.90 -4.93
CA LYS A 123 4.51 -12.68 -5.23
C LYS A 123 3.72 -14.00 -5.26
N ARG A 124 4.30 -15.07 -5.78
CA ARG A 124 3.67 -16.40 -5.82
C ARG A 124 3.61 -17.04 -4.45
N SER A 125 4.73 -17.07 -3.72
CA SER A 125 4.84 -17.70 -2.40
C SER A 125 4.01 -16.99 -1.34
N GLY A 126 3.72 -15.72 -1.55
CA GLY A 126 3.03 -14.81 -0.63
C GLY A 126 3.98 -13.98 0.19
N CYS A 127 3.87 -12.68 0.03
CA CYS A 127 4.68 -11.68 0.74
C CYS A 127 3.84 -10.45 1.09
N VAL A 128 4.33 -9.69 2.05
CA VAL A 128 3.92 -8.31 2.28
C VAL A 128 5.06 -7.39 1.87
N LEU A 129 4.74 -6.40 1.05
CA LEU A 129 5.63 -5.28 0.76
C LEU A 129 5.22 -4.10 1.64
N VAL A 130 6.15 -3.62 2.44
CA VAL A 130 5.97 -2.46 3.31
C VAL A 130 6.88 -1.34 2.82
N ASP A 131 6.27 -0.26 2.35
CA ASP A 131 6.96 0.93 1.85
C ASP A 131 6.88 2.04 2.91
N PHE A 132 8.00 2.32 3.56
CA PHE A 132 8.13 3.34 4.60
C PHE A 132 8.47 4.69 3.97
N GLY A 133 7.44 5.46 3.61
CA GLY A 133 7.63 6.81 3.08
C GLY A 133 7.76 7.88 4.17
N ALA A 134 7.95 9.11 3.72
CA ALA A 134 8.04 10.27 4.62
C ALA A 134 6.71 10.55 5.34
N GLY A 135 5.59 10.58 4.61
CA GLY A 135 4.27 10.92 5.18
C GLY A 135 3.32 9.74 5.32
N THR A 136 3.64 8.59 4.76
CA THR A 136 2.78 7.41 4.76
C THR A 136 3.60 6.13 4.75
N THR A 137 3.03 5.06 5.29
CA THR A 137 3.53 3.70 5.13
C THR A 137 2.51 2.89 4.32
N THR A 138 2.94 2.30 3.21
CA THR A 138 2.05 1.52 2.34
C THR A 138 2.27 0.03 2.56
N VAL A 139 1.17 -0.71 2.68
CA VAL A 139 1.17 -2.17 2.87
C VAL A 139 0.50 -2.83 1.67
N SER A 140 1.25 -3.62 0.92
CA SER A 140 0.75 -4.37 -0.24
C SER A 140 0.98 -5.86 -0.04
N ILE A 141 -0.07 -6.67 -0.09
CA ILE A 141 0.01 -8.11 0.13
C ILE A 141 -0.26 -8.86 -1.17
N TYR A 142 0.67 -9.73 -1.53
CA TYR A 142 0.60 -10.58 -2.71
C TYR A 142 0.54 -12.06 -2.33
N LYS A 143 -0.23 -12.83 -3.08
CA LYS A 143 -0.29 -14.31 -3.02
C LYS A 143 -0.75 -14.86 -4.35
N ASN A 144 -0.07 -15.90 -4.84
CA ASN A 144 -0.32 -16.52 -6.16
C ASN A 144 -0.20 -15.51 -7.31
N ASN A 145 0.76 -14.59 -7.24
CA ASN A 145 0.98 -13.46 -8.17
C ASN A 145 -0.19 -12.46 -8.24
N ILE A 146 -1.13 -12.49 -7.30
CA ILE A 146 -2.31 -11.62 -7.27
C ILE A 146 -2.18 -10.68 -6.06
N LEU A 147 -2.47 -9.39 -6.26
CA LEU A 147 -2.64 -8.44 -5.17
C LEU A 147 -3.88 -8.84 -4.35
N ARG A 148 -3.70 -9.04 -3.07
CA ARG A 148 -4.75 -9.48 -2.13
C ARG A 148 -5.24 -8.40 -1.20
N HIS A 149 -4.39 -7.43 -0.92
CA HIS A 149 -4.69 -6.29 -0.05
C HIS A 149 -3.74 -5.14 -0.35
N LEU A 150 -4.27 -3.92 -0.27
CA LEU A 150 -3.49 -2.68 -0.33
C LEU A 150 -4.11 -1.70 0.65
N ALA A 151 -3.29 -1.16 1.54
CA ALA A 151 -3.67 -0.12 2.47
C ALA A 151 -2.56 0.91 2.62
N VAL A 152 -2.93 2.15 2.91
CA VAL A 152 -2.00 3.23 3.19
C VAL A 152 -2.25 3.73 4.60
N ILE A 153 -1.24 3.62 5.43
CA ILE A 153 -1.22 4.09 6.82
C ILE A 153 -0.73 5.54 6.78
N PRO A 154 -1.46 6.51 7.38
CA PRO A 154 -1.07 7.93 7.35
C PRO A 154 0.02 8.28 8.37
N LEU A 155 1.01 7.40 8.50
CA LEU A 155 2.18 7.54 9.37
C LEU A 155 3.44 7.22 8.56
N GLY A 156 4.51 7.97 8.79
CA GLY A 156 5.79 7.80 8.14
C GLY A 156 6.91 8.56 8.85
N GLY A 157 8.05 8.72 8.22
CA GLY A 157 9.25 9.36 8.80
C GLY A 157 9.03 10.77 9.33
N ASN A 158 8.12 11.55 8.71
CA ASN A 158 7.77 12.89 9.18
C ASN A 158 7.08 12.91 10.56
N ASN A 159 6.46 11.82 10.96
CA ASN A 159 5.86 11.72 12.29
C ASN A 159 6.94 11.66 13.37
N ILE A 160 8.05 10.94 13.11
CA ILE A 160 9.22 10.92 14.01
C ILE A 160 9.79 12.35 14.12
N THR A 161 9.95 13.06 13.01
CA THR A 161 10.44 14.45 13.01
C THR A 161 9.55 15.35 13.86
N LYS A 162 8.21 15.25 13.71
CA LYS A 162 7.26 16.02 14.52
C LYS A 162 7.33 15.70 16.01
N ASP A 163 7.57 14.44 16.37
CA ASP A 163 7.73 14.03 17.76
C ASP A 163 9.00 14.63 18.37
N ILE A 164 10.10 14.70 17.59
CA ILE A 164 11.34 15.40 17.99
C ILE A 164 11.07 16.90 18.14
N CYS A 165 10.31 17.53 17.24
CA CYS A 165 9.92 18.95 17.35
C CYS A 165 9.17 19.27 18.65
N SER A 166 8.45 18.29 19.24
CA SER A 166 7.76 18.47 20.51
C SER A 166 8.71 18.79 21.67
N GLN A 167 10.01 18.55 21.50
CA GLN A 167 11.08 18.92 22.44
C GLN A 167 11.58 20.37 22.23
N GLN A 168 10.79 21.23 21.58
CA GLN A 168 11.11 22.63 21.28
C GLN A 168 12.32 22.76 20.32
N ILE A 169 12.47 21.82 19.41
CA ILE A 169 13.48 21.79 18.36
C ILE A 169 12.82 22.18 17.04
N GLU A 170 13.45 23.07 16.27
CA GLU A 170 12.98 23.47 14.94
C GLU A 170 12.96 22.29 13.97
N GLU A 171 12.03 22.30 13.00
CA GLU A 171 11.78 21.16 12.11
C GLU A 171 13.01 20.73 11.31
N GLU A 172 13.80 21.68 10.80
CA GLU A 172 15.04 21.38 10.06
C GLU A 172 16.07 20.69 10.94
N ASP A 173 16.22 21.14 12.20
CA ASP A 173 17.15 20.54 13.14
C ASP A 173 16.65 19.19 13.66
N ALA A 174 15.35 19.03 13.85
CA ALA A 174 14.72 17.75 14.22
C ALA A 174 14.91 16.69 13.12
N GLU A 175 14.73 17.07 11.87
CA GLU A 175 15.00 16.18 10.73
C GLU A 175 16.49 15.80 10.65
N ALA A 176 17.37 16.76 10.86
CA ALA A 176 18.82 16.52 10.85
C ALA A 176 19.25 15.61 12.01
N LEU A 177 18.68 15.79 13.22
CA LEU A 177 18.89 14.89 14.37
C LEU A 177 18.44 13.47 14.08
N LYS A 178 17.24 13.32 13.50
CA LYS A 178 16.69 12.03 13.08
C LYS A 178 17.63 11.33 12.09
N ILE A 179 18.00 12.00 11.01
CA ILE A 179 18.88 11.40 9.96
C ILE A 179 20.24 11.01 10.51
N ARG A 180 20.82 11.83 11.40
CA ARG A 180 22.20 11.66 11.86
C ARG A 180 22.33 10.68 13.03
N PHE A 181 21.37 10.65 13.93
CA PHE A 181 21.50 9.96 15.21
C PHE A 181 20.41 8.91 15.50
N ALA A 182 19.25 8.97 14.84
CA ALA A 182 18.17 8.02 15.10
C ALA A 182 18.56 6.60 14.67
N GLN A 183 18.22 5.64 15.52
CA GLN A 183 18.39 4.21 15.25
C GLN A 183 17.05 3.51 15.49
N ALA A 184 16.74 2.54 14.63
CA ALA A 184 15.49 1.80 14.73
C ALA A 184 15.46 0.80 15.90
N TYR A 185 16.63 0.37 16.33
CA TYR A 185 16.81 -0.55 17.45
C TYR A 185 18.17 -0.29 18.10
N ILE A 186 18.18 -0.23 19.41
CA ILE A 186 19.40 -0.10 20.19
C ILE A 186 19.46 -1.27 21.17
N GLU A 187 20.58 -2.00 21.16
CA GLU A 187 20.80 -3.04 22.17
C GLU A 187 20.91 -2.39 23.56
N PRO A 188 20.07 -2.81 24.53
CA PRO A 188 20.21 -2.32 25.90
C PRO A 188 21.60 -2.61 26.44
N LYS A 189 22.31 -1.58 26.90
CA LYS A 189 23.60 -1.73 27.57
C LYS A 189 23.42 -1.63 29.07
N GLU A 190 24.12 -2.48 29.82
CA GLU A 190 24.05 -2.48 31.29
C GLU A 190 24.50 -1.16 31.95
N ASN A 191 25.15 -0.24 31.19
CA ASN A 191 25.63 1.06 31.65
C ASN A 191 25.37 2.13 30.57
N ASP A 192 24.12 2.38 30.22
CA ASP A 192 23.80 3.51 29.35
C ASP A 192 24.06 4.82 30.12
N ASP A 193 24.87 5.69 29.52
CA ASP A 193 25.17 7.00 30.08
C ASP A 193 23.94 7.92 29.89
N GLU A 194 23.10 8.01 30.94
CA GLU A 194 21.91 8.87 30.96
C GLU A 194 22.22 10.34 30.67
N SER A 195 23.48 10.76 30.79
CA SER A 195 23.91 12.13 30.52
C SER A 195 24.32 12.37 29.05
N LYS A 196 24.33 11.31 28.21
CA LYS A 196 24.75 11.41 26.81
C LYS A 196 23.82 12.32 26.00
N MET A 197 24.42 13.31 25.35
CA MET A 197 23.70 14.26 24.50
C MET A 197 24.15 14.11 23.04
N TYR A 198 23.19 14.09 22.13
CA TYR A 198 23.46 14.30 20.71
C TYR A 198 23.41 15.80 20.41
N ASN A 199 24.48 16.32 19.88
CA ASN A 199 24.64 17.76 19.57
C ASN A 199 24.72 17.94 18.06
N LEU A 200 23.87 18.79 17.51
CA LEU A 200 23.84 19.14 16.11
C LEU A 200 24.61 20.45 15.88
N ASP A 201 25.94 20.33 15.78
CA ASP A 201 26.85 21.43 15.41
C ASP A 201 26.67 22.71 16.26
N GLY A 202 26.29 22.55 17.53
CA GLY A 202 26.05 23.67 18.47
C GLY A 202 24.72 24.41 18.30
N ARG A 203 23.87 24.02 17.34
CA ARG A 203 22.55 24.63 17.11
C ARG A 203 21.50 24.15 18.09
N CYS A 204 21.43 22.84 18.25
CA CYS A 204 20.53 22.20 19.22
C CYS A 204 21.16 20.93 19.78
N SER A 205 20.59 20.42 20.86
CA SER A 205 20.98 19.14 21.44
C SER A 205 19.77 18.43 22.01
N ILE A 206 19.82 17.09 21.99
CA ILE A 206 18.79 16.22 22.56
C ILE A 206 19.46 15.13 23.38
N ASN A 207 18.83 14.71 24.47
CA ASN A 207 19.28 13.55 25.23
C ASN A 207 19.20 12.29 24.35
N ALA A 208 20.22 11.45 24.38
CA ALA A 208 20.31 10.29 23.52
C ALA A 208 19.19 9.28 23.78
N ILE A 209 18.93 8.98 25.06
CA ILE A 209 17.86 8.05 25.46
C ILE A 209 16.49 8.59 25.03
N LEU A 210 16.25 9.88 25.24
CA LEU A 210 14.97 10.50 24.83
C LEU A 210 14.75 10.43 23.32
N LEU A 211 15.78 10.64 22.49
CA LEU A 211 15.66 10.48 21.04
C LEU A 211 15.36 9.04 20.67
N GLU A 212 16.03 8.08 21.32
CA GLU A 212 15.83 6.66 21.13
C GLU A 212 14.38 6.25 21.47
N ASP A 213 13.87 6.68 22.62
CA ASP A 213 12.51 6.43 23.07
C ASP A 213 11.46 6.99 22.09
N ILE A 214 11.68 8.20 21.58
CA ILE A 214 10.80 8.84 20.59
C ILE A 214 10.74 8.02 19.31
N VAL A 215 11.90 7.61 18.79
CA VAL A 215 12.01 6.86 17.54
C VAL A 215 11.39 5.48 17.70
N GLU A 216 11.71 4.76 18.78
CA GLU A 216 11.18 3.43 19.06
C GLU A 216 9.66 3.45 19.22
N ALA A 217 9.13 4.38 20.00
CA ALA A 217 7.68 4.51 20.21
C ALA A 217 6.93 4.73 18.89
N ARG A 218 7.45 5.62 18.02
CA ARG A 218 6.80 5.88 16.72
C ARG A 218 6.94 4.72 15.76
N LEU A 219 8.08 4.06 15.70
CA LEU A 219 8.28 2.88 14.86
C LEU A 219 7.37 1.73 15.31
N ASN A 220 7.24 1.49 16.60
CA ASN A 220 6.32 0.47 17.13
C ASN A 220 4.88 0.76 16.73
N GLU A 221 4.42 2.02 16.82
CA GLU A 221 3.08 2.39 16.35
C GLU A 221 2.88 2.11 14.85
N ILE A 222 3.86 2.45 14.02
CA ILE A 222 3.79 2.16 12.57
C ILE A 222 3.74 0.65 12.34
N LEU A 223 4.61 -0.13 12.99
CA LEU A 223 4.68 -1.59 12.84
C LEU A 223 3.42 -2.30 13.35
N ASP A 224 2.82 -1.81 14.44
CA ASP A 224 1.53 -2.30 14.93
C ASP A 224 0.42 -2.08 13.91
N ASN A 225 0.40 -0.91 13.26
CA ASN A 225 -0.55 -0.64 12.19
C ASN A 225 -0.30 -1.53 10.97
N VAL A 226 0.97 -1.77 10.58
CA VAL A 226 1.32 -2.73 9.52
C VAL A 226 0.82 -4.13 9.87
N SER A 227 1.09 -4.60 11.09
CA SER A 227 0.62 -5.90 11.60
C SER A 227 -0.90 -6.00 11.52
N ASN A 228 -1.62 -4.97 11.96
CA ASN A 228 -3.07 -4.91 11.86
C ASN A 228 -3.58 -5.03 10.40
N GLN A 229 -2.90 -4.39 9.43
CA GLN A 229 -3.27 -4.53 8.01
C GLN A 229 -3.03 -5.96 7.50
N ILE A 230 -1.98 -6.64 7.95
CA ILE A 230 -1.71 -8.04 7.61
C ILE A 230 -2.84 -8.93 8.15
N VAL A 231 -3.26 -8.75 9.40
CA VAL A 231 -4.38 -9.50 10.01
C VAL A 231 -5.69 -9.24 9.25
N LEU A 232 -6.02 -7.96 8.99
CA LEU A 232 -7.22 -7.56 8.25
C LEU A 232 -7.28 -8.14 6.84
N SER A 233 -6.14 -8.38 6.21
CA SER A 233 -6.08 -9.01 4.88
C SER A 233 -6.59 -10.46 4.87
N GLY A 234 -6.47 -11.18 6.00
CA GLY A 234 -6.75 -12.62 6.13
C GLY A 234 -5.65 -13.50 5.53
N TYR A 235 -4.45 -12.95 5.31
CA TYR A 235 -3.29 -13.67 4.75
C TYR A 235 -2.15 -13.84 5.75
N GLU A 236 -2.29 -13.48 7.02
CA GLU A 236 -1.28 -13.54 8.06
C GLU A 236 -0.44 -14.82 8.05
N ASN A 237 -1.09 -15.99 7.97
CA ASN A 237 -0.43 -17.30 7.97
C ASN A 237 -0.11 -17.84 6.56
N LYS A 238 -0.14 -17.02 5.52
CA LYS A 238 0.03 -17.43 4.12
C LYS A 238 1.19 -16.73 3.41
N LEU A 239 1.97 -15.93 4.13
CA LEU A 239 3.05 -15.10 3.61
C LEU A 239 4.40 -15.81 3.79
N MET A 240 4.63 -16.85 2.97
CA MET A 240 5.82 -17.71 3.11
C MET A 240 7.13 -17.01 2.75
N ALA A 241 7.08 -15.95 1.94
CA ALA A 241 8.25 -15.11 1.61
C ALA A 241 8.48 -13.99 2.63
N GLY A 242 7.60 -13.85 3.64
CA GLY A 242 7.76 -12.89 4.72
C GLY A 242 7.46 -11.44 4.30
N ALA A 243 8.12 -10.50 4.97
CA ALA A 243 8.01 -9.07 4.73
C ALA A 243 9.22 -8.56 3.95
N ILE A 244 8.95 -7.81 2.89
CA ILE A 244 9.92 -7.05 2.11
C ILE A 244 9.73 -5.58 2.47
N ILE A 245 10.80 -4.92 2.89
CA ILE A 245 10.78 -3.53 3.34
C ILE A 245 11.50 -2.66 2.32
N THR A 246 10.93 -1.50 2.01
CA THR A 246 11.49 -0.45 1.16
C THR A 246 11.08 0.93 1.65
N GLY A 247 11.64 2.01 1.08
CA GLY A 247 11.35 3.39 1.43
C GLY A 247 12.57 4.28 1.46
#